data_b9780e05a7c05f61ae3b411c31d4e7a0
#
_entry.id   b9780e05a7c05f61ae3b411c31d4e7a0
#
_cell.length_a   1.000
_cell.length_b   1.000
_cell.length_c   1.000
_cell.angle_alpha   90.00
_cell.angle_beta   90.00
_cell.angle_gamma   90.00
#
_symmetry.space_group_name_H-M   'P 1'
#
loop_
_entity.id
_entity.type
_entity.pdbx_description
1 polymer ?
#
loop_
_entity_poly.entity_id
_entity_poly.type
_entity_poly.pdbx_seq_one_letter_code
_entity_poly.pdbx_strand_id
1 'polypeptide(L)'
;MRFTDALTIAAPIDVVWELTTDVENWPSLTPTITSVELLDPGPLAVGSRARIAQPRQPAGVWTVTRLDPRAAFAWERRGPGIRMVGSHLLEPVAGGTRNTLVLDVEGPLGTLLARLTGRAMRAAIRTENSGFQRRAEELALGYRSAGD
;
A
#
# COMPACT_ATOMS: atom_id res chain seq x y z
N MET A 1 -16.36 5.54 -3.85
CA MET A 1 -15.65 5.59 -5.14
C MET A 1 -14.37 4.78 -5.04
N ARG A 2 -14.09 3.99 -6.05
CA ARG A 2 -12.96 3.05 -6.02
C ARG A 2 -11.93 3.38 -7.09
N PHE A 3 -10.66 3.38 -6.69
CA PHE A 3 -9.51 3.52 -7.59
C PHE A 3 -8.68 2.23 -7.51
N THR A 4 -8.25 1.72 -8.65
CA THR A 4 -7.51 0.45 -8.73
C THR A 4 -6.34 0.60 -9.68
N ASP A 5 -5.19 0.05 -9.30
CA ASP A 5 -4.03 -0.11 -10.16
C ASP A 5 -3.45 -1.50 -9.97
N ALA A 6 -3.20 -2.21 -11.05
CA ALA A 6 -2.66 -3.56 -11.02
C ALA A 6 -1.48 -3.68 -11.97
N LEU A 7 -0.44 -4.40 -11.54
CA LEU A 7 0.71 -4.71 -12.37
C LEU A 7 1.31 -6.05 -11.96
N THR A 8 2.14 -6.61 -12.83
CA THR A 8 2.91 -7.81 -12.53
C THR A 8 4.31 -7.44 -12.10
N ILE A 9 4.72 -7.94 -10.94
CA ILE A 9 6.07 -7.75 -10.38
C ILE A 9 6.87 -9.03 -10.66
N ALA A 10 8.05 -8.89 -11.29
CA ALA A 10 8.95 -10.01 -11.56
C ALA A 10 9.74 -10.39 -10.29
N ALA A 11 9.02 -10.78 -9.24
CA ALA A 11 9.56 -11.19 -7.95
C ALA A 11 8.64 -12.22 -7.29
N PRO A 12 9.20 -13.13 -6.47
CA PRO A 12 8.40 -14.08 -5.70
C PRO A 12 7.44 -13.36 -4.74
N ILE A 13 6.31 -14.00 -4.47
CA ILE A 13 5.27 -13.43 -3.61
C ILE A 13 5.77 -13.13 -2.19
N ASP A 14 6.70 -13.92 -1.66
CA ASP A 14 7.30 -13.67 -0.36
C ASP A 14 8.04 -12.34 -0.29
N VAL A 15 8.76 -11.97 -1.36
CA VAL A 15 9.48 -10.69 -1.45
C VAL A 15 8.50 -9.52 -1.46
N VAL A 16 7.44 -9.62 -2.25
CA VAL A 16 6.40 -8.59 -2.33
C VAL A 16 5.65 -8.46 -1.00
N TRP A 17 5.36 -9.59 -0.36
CA TRP A 17 4.68 -9.60 0.93
C TRP A 17 5.51 -8.96 2.05
N GLU A 18 6.81 -9.24 2.11
CA GLU A 18 7.71 -8.60 3.07
C GLU A 18 7.71 -7.08 2.92
N LEU A 19 7.79 -6.57 1.69
CA LEU A 19 7.71 -5.13 1.42
C LEU A 19 6.34 -4.56 1.82
N THR A 20 5.26 -5.28 1.57
CA THR A 20 3.90 -4.85 1.89
C THR A 20 3.67 -4.70 3.38
N THR A 21 4.24 -5.59 4.19
CA THR A 21 4.08 -5.57 5.66
C THR A 21 5.13 -4.74 6.39
N ASP A 22 6.21 -4.36 5.73
CA ASP A 22 7.25 -3.48 6.28
C ASP A 22 6.88 -2.01 6.05
N VAL A 23 5.77 -1.61 6.68
CA VAL A 23 5.12 -0.32 6.39
C VAL A 23 5.96 0.89 6.78
N GLU A 24 6.83 0.80 7.79
CA GLU A 24 7.70 1.90 8.19
C GLU A 24 8.76 2.24 7.15
N ASN A 25 9.05 1.32 6.23
CA ASN A 25 9.98 1.55 5.11
C ASN A 25 9.29 2.01 3.82
N TRP A 26 7.98 2.16 3.80
CA TRP A 26 7.26 2.61 2.61
C TRP A 26 7.72 3.98 2.07
N PRO A 27 8.15 4.95 2.89
CA PRO A 27 8.68 6.20 2.34
C PRO A 27 9.86 6.02 1.39
N SER A 28 10.64 4.94 1.55
CA SER A 28 11.75 4.63 0.61
C SER A 28 11.27 4.04 -0.71
N LEU A 29 10.03 3.57 -0.78
CA LEU A 29 9.45 2.96 -1.98
C LEU A 29 8.72 3.97 -2.86
N THR A 30 8.10 4.98 -2.26
CA THR A 30 7.22 5.89 -2.97
C THR A 30 7.27 7.31 -2.39
N PRO A 31 7.33 8.35 -3.24
CA PRO A 31 7.27 9.73 -2.77
C PRO A 31 5.85 10.14 -2.32
N THR A 32 4.85 9.30 -2.50
CA THR A 32 3.48 9.56 -2.06
C THR A 32 3.32 9.48 -0.53
N ILE A 33 4.32 8.92 0.16
CA ILE A 33 4.33 8.75 1.61
C ILE A 33 5.60 9.37 2.16
N THR A 34 5.44 10.33 3.09
CA THR A 34 6.56 11.04 3.72
C THR A 34 7.10 10.28 4.93
N SER A 35 6.21 9.76 5.77
CA SER A 35 6.59 8.97 6.95
C SER A 35 5.49 8.01 7.37
N VAL A 36 5.89 6.89 7.97
CA VAL A 36 4.98 5.93 8.60
C VAL A 36 5.55 5.60 9.97
N GLU A 37 4.73 5.76 11.02
CA GLU A 37 5.08 5.45 12.39
C GLU A 37 4.07 4.46 12.96
N LEU A 38 4.51 3.26 13.32
CA LEU A 38 3.66 2.29 14.02
C LEU A 38 3.43 2.77 15.46
N LEU A 39 2.16 2.84 15.87
CA LEU A 39 1.75 3.35 17.18
C LEU A 39 1.62 2.24 18.22
N ASP A 40 1.48 1.00 17.79
CA ASP A 40 1.28 -0.14 18.67
C ASP A 40 2.52 -1.04 18.68
N PRO A 41 2.96 -1.53 19.85
CA PRO A 41 4.13 -2.40 19.96
C PRO A 41 3.84 -3.80 19.39
N GLY A 42 4.91 -4.51 19.04
CA GLY A 42 4.84 -5.88 18.56
C GLY A 42 4.68 -5.99 17.04
N PRO A 43 4.51 -7.22 16.53
CA PRO A 43 4.37 -7.45 15.10
C PRO A 43 3.08 -6.86 14.55
N LEU A 44 3.10 -6.52 13.26
CA LEU A 44 1.93 -6.01 12.55
C LEU A 44 0.78 -7.04 12.62
N ALA A 45 -0.40 -6.59 12.99
CA ALA A 45 -1.59 -7.43 13.14
C ALA A 45 -2.84 -6.61 12.82
N VAL A 46 -3.96 -7.29 12.64
CA VAL A 46 -5.27 -6.62 12.57
C VAL A 46 -5.46 -5.82 13.86
N GLY A 47 -5.83 -4.54 13.72
CA GLY A 47 -5.93 -3.61 14.84
C GLY A 47 -4.69 -2.74 15.05
N SER A 48 -3.54 -3.09 14.48
CA SER A 48 -2.35 -2.24 14.52
C SER A 48 -2.62 -0.89 13.86
N ARG A 49 -2.14 0.18 14.51
CA ARG A 49 -2.34 1.55 14.04
C ARG A 49 -1.02 2.15 13.58
N ALA A 50 -1.08 2.93 12.53
CA ALA A 50 0.05 3.66 12.00
C ALA A 50 -0.33 5.10 11.73
N ARG A 51 0.55 6.04 12.10
CA ARG A 51 0.44 7.43 11.69
C ARG A 51 1.17 7.60 10.37
N ILE A 52 0.44 8.05 9.35
CA ILE A 52 0.99 8.25 8.02
C ILE A 52 0.96 9.73 7.68
N ALA A 53 2.11 10.26 7.30
CA ALA A 53 2.23 11.60 6.73
C ALA A 53 2.39 11.48 5.21
N GLN A 54 1.64 12.29 4.49
CA GLN A 54 1.69 12.38 3.05
C GLN A 54 1.84 13.85 2.64
N PRO A 55 2.46 14.14 1.47
CA PRO A 55 2.63 15.52 1.02
C PRO A 55 1.30 16.26 0.91
N ARG A 56 1.28 17.52 1.33
CA ARG A 56 0.15 18.46 1.17
C ARG A 56 -1.12 18.08 1.91
N GLN A 57 -1.06 17.19 2.89
CA GLN A 57 -2.21 16.84 3.71
C GLN A 57 -1.80 16.56 5.14
N PRO A 58 -2.70 16.76 6.12
CA PRO A 58 -2.42 16.44 7.50
C PRO A 58 -2.13 14.96 7.69
N ALA A 59 -1.24 14.63 8.62
CA ALA A 59 -0.99 13.26 9.01
C ALA A 59 -2.29 12.62 9.55
N GLY A 60 -2.47 11.34 9.28
CA GLY A 60 -3.64 10.59 9.72
C GLY A 60 -3.28 9.23 10.27
N VAL A 61 -4.18 8.68 11.08
CA VAL A 61 -4.02 7.36 11.66
C VAL A 61 -4.82 6.34 10.85
N TRP A 62 -4.11 5.30 10.43
CA TRP A 62 -4.68 4.16 9.71
C TRP A 62 -4.64 2.92 10.60
N THR A 63 -5.71 2.14 10.57
CA THR A 63 -5.83 0.92 11.36
C THR A 63 -5.89 -0.29 10.43
N VAL A 64 -5.04 -1.28 10.66
CA VAL A 64 -5.03 -2.53 9.88
C VAL A 64 -6.33 -3.28 10.11
N THR A 65 -7.04 -3.57 9.03
CA THR A 65 -8.33 -4.27 9.05
C THR A 65 -8.25 -5.68 8.47
N ARG A 66 -7.22 -5.95 7.64
CA ARG A 66 -7.02 -7.25 7.03
C ARG A 66 -5.53 -7.56 6.91
N LEU A 67 -5.16 -8.78 7.27
CA LEU A 67 -3.78 -9.25 7.17
C LEU A 67 -3.79 -10.75 6.89
N ASP A 68 -3.91 -11.11 5.61
CA ASP A 68 -3.87 -12.48 5.14
C ASP A 68 -2.50 -12.73 4.49
N PRO A 69 -1.60 -13.53 5.10
CA PRO A 69 -0.24 -13.70 4.60
C PRO A 69 -0.19 -14.05 3.11
N ARG A 70 0.60 -13.29 2.36
CA ARG A 70 0.83 -13.46 0.91
C ARG A 70 -0.41 -13.35 0.04
N ALA A 71 -1.50 -12.81 0.58
CA ALA A 71 -2.75 -12.65 -0.16
C ALA A 71 -3.31 -11.23 -0.08
N ALA A 72 -3.44 -10.67 1.13
CA ALA A 72 -4.07 -9.37 1.28
C ALA A 72 -3.60 -8.63 2.53
N PHE A 73 -3.43 -7.33 2.36
CA PHE A 73 -3.24 -6.35 3.43
C PHE A 73 -4.22 -5.21 3.21
N ALA A 74 -4.91 -4.79 4.25
CA ALA A 74 -5.77 -3.60 4.16
C ALA A 74 -5.75 -2.83 5.47
N TRP A 75 -5.88 -1.52 5.36
CA TRP A 75 -6.09 -0.63 6.47
C TRP A 75 -7.08 0.48 6.13
N GLU A 76 -7.59 1.14 7.16
CA GLU A 76 -8.58 2.18 6.98
C GLU A 76 -8.28 3.43 7.81
N ARG A 77 -8.72 4.57 7.30
CA ARG A 77 -8.75 5.85 7.99
C ARG A 77 -10.18 6.36 8.00
N ARG A 78 -10.63 6.82 9.15
CA ARG A 78 -11.97 7.40 9.32
C ARG A 78 -11.90 8.84 9.78
N GLY A 79 -12.82 9.66 9.30
CA GLY A 79 -13.06 11.02 9.74
C GLY A 79 -14.52 11.38 9.54
N PRO A 80 -14.96 12.60 9.97
CA PRO A 80 -16.34 13.04 9.77
C PRO A 80 -16.70 13.06 8.28
N GLY A 81 -17.70 12.25 7.89
CA GLY A 81 -18.17 12.17 6.50
C GLY A 81 -17.25 11.49 5.51
N ILE A 82 -16.17 10.84 5.98
CA ILE A 82 -15.22 10.19 5.10
C ILE A 82 -14.67 8.90 5.72
N ARG A 83 -14.55 7.86 4.90
CA ARG A 83 -13.84 6.63 5.22
C ARG A 83 -12.98 6.26 4.00
N MET A 84 -11.71 5.99 4.23
CA MET A 84 -10.78 5.55 3.20
C MET A 84 -10.26 4.17 3.57
N VAL A 85 -10.25 3.26 2.61
CA VAL A 85 -9.67 1.92 2.76
C VAL A 85 -8.63 1.71 1.67
N GLY A 86 -7.40 1.48 2.09
CA GLY A 86 -6.31 1.10 1.20
C GLY A 86 -6.09 -0.40 1.28
N SER A 87 -6.04 -1.08 0.14
CA SER A 87 -5.83 -2.53 0.08
C SER A 87 -4.70 -2.88 -0.88
N HIS A 88 -3.90 -3.87 -0.49
CA HIS A 88 -2.88 -4.49 -1.31
C HIS A 88 -3.27 -5.95 -1.49
N LEU A 89 -3.53 -6.36 -2.72
CA LEU A 89 -3.91 -7.73 -3.05
C LEU A 89 -2.80 -8.38 -3.86
N LEU A 90 -2.32 -9.53 -3.40
CA LEU A 90 -1.23 -10.26 -4.02
C LEU A 90 -1.73 -11.59 -4.56
N GLU A 91 -1.30 -11.93 -5.76
CA GLU A 91 -1.63 -13.20 -6.40
C GLU A 91 -0.41 -13.74 -7.13
N PRO A 92 -0.03 -15.03 -6.93
CA PRO A 92 1.04 -15.61 -7.72
C PRO A 92 0.56 -15.79 -9.15
N VAL A 93 1.39 -15.37 -10.11
CA VAL A 93 1.10 -15.48 -11.55
C VAL A 93 2.35 -15.98 -12.27
N ALA A 94 2.19 -16.35 -13.55
CA ALA A 94 3.34 -16.66 -14.38
C ALA A 94 4.27 -15.44 -14.45
N GLY A 95 5.54 -15.66 -14.14
CA GLY A 95 6.56 -14.61 -14.15
C GLY A 95 6.68 -13.80 -12.85
N GLY A 96 5.91 -14.09 -11.81
CA GLY A 96 6.06 -13.42 -10.53
C GLY A 96 4.79 -13.25 -9.72
N THR A 97 4.50 -12.01 -9.34
CA THR A 97 3.37 -11.67 -8.47
C THR A 97 2.53 -10.56 -9.12
N ARG A 98 1.23 -10.77 -9.21
CA ARG A 98 0.30 -9.69 -9.52
C ARG A 98 0.02 -8.91 -8.24
N ASN A 99 0.31 -7.62 -8.27
CA ASN A 99 0.06 -6.72 -7.14
C ASN A 99 -1.02 -5.71 -7.54
N THR A 100 -2.13 -5.72 -6.82
CA THR A 100 -3.26 -4.83 -7.07
C THR A 100 -3.44 -3.92 -5.86
N LEU A 101 -3.34 -2.61 -6.10
CA LEU A 101 -3.65 -1.59 -5.11
C LEU A 101 -5.06 -1.08 -5.34
N VAL A 102 -5.84 -1.01 -4.25
CA VAL A 102 -7.22 -0.51 -4.29
C VAL A 102 -7.36 0.59 -3.24
N LEU A 103 -7.92 1.71 -3.62
CA LEU A 103 -8.31 2.78 -2.71
C LEU A 103 -9.82 2.98 -2.81
N ASP A 104 -10.54 2.67 -1.73
CA ASP A 104 -11.96 2.95 -1.59
C ASP A 104 -12.13 4.23 -0.79
N VAL A 105 -12.90 5.17 -1.32
CA VAL A 105 -13.22 6.44 -0.68
C VAL A 105 -14.73 6.54 -0.55
N GLU A 106 -15.22 6.54 0.68
CA GLU A 106 -16.63 6.44 1.03
C GLU A 106 -17.10 7.62 1.87
N GLY A 107 -18.43 7.79 1.93
CA GLY A 107 -19.07 8.87 2.66
C GLY A 107 -19.28 10.12 1.79
N PRO A 108 -20.16 11.06 2.22
CA PRO A 108 -20.51 12.25 1.41
C PRO A 108 -19.31 13.17 1.18
N LEU A 109 -18.49 13.40 2.19
CA LEU A 109 -17.25 14.18 2.05
C LEU A 109 -16.21 13.43 1.24
N GLY A 110 -16.10 12.12 1.43
CA GLY A 110 -15.19 11.26 0.67
C GLY A 110 -15.51 11.26 -0.82
N THR A 111 -16.78 11.13 -1.16
CA THR A 111 -17.24 11.16 -2.56
C THR A 111 -16.94 12.52 -3.21
N LEU A 112 -17.18 13.61 -2.50
CA LEU A 112 -16.83 14.94 -2.99
C LEU A 112 -15.33 15.09 -3.22
N LEU A 113 -14.53 14.68 -2.25
CA LEU A 113 -13.06 14.72 -2.35
C LEU A 113 -12.57 13.88 -3.53
N ALA A 114 -13.11 12.67 -3.70
CA ALA A 114 -12.74 11.77 -4.79
C ALA A 114 -13.10 12.36 -6.17
N ARG A 115 -14.20 13.07 -6.29
CA ARG A 115 -14.56 13.79 -7.53
C ARG A 115 -13.60 14.92 -7.84
N LEU A 116 -13.16 15.67 -6.82
CA LEU A 116 -12.26 16.81 -7.00
C LEU A 116 -10.80 16.40 -7.22
N THR A 117 -10.36 15.32 -6.56
CA THR A 117 -8.94 14.89 -6.54
C THR A 117 -8.70 13.51 -7.13
N GLY A 118 -9.67 12.93 -7.83
CA GLY A 118 -9.60 11.55 -8.31
C GLY A 118 -8.40 11.27 -9.22
N ARG A 119 -8.00 12.23 -10.07
CA ARG A 119 -6.81 12.09 -10.91
C ARG A 119 -5.54 11.99 -10.06
N ALA A 120 -5.44 12.81 -9.03
CA ALA A 120 -4.30 12.78 -8.11
C ALA A 120 -4.27 11.48 -7.31
N MET A 121 -5.41 11.00 -6.84
CA MET A 121 -5.53 9.73 -6.13
C MET A 121 -5.10 8.56 -7.02
N ARG A 122 -5.57 8.52 -8.26
CA ARG A 122 -5.20 7.51 -9.24
C ARG A 122 -3.71 7.53 -9.56
N ALA A 123 -3.14 8.72 -9.75
CA ALA A 123 -1.72 8.89 -9.97
C ALA A 123 -0.90 8.44 -8.76
N ALA A 124 -1.36 8.72 -7.55
CA ALA A 124 -0.67 8.32 -6.32
C ALA A 124 -0.58 6.79 -6.18
N ILE A 125 -1.70 6.07 -6.36
CA ILE A 125 -1.67 4.59 -6.26
C ILE A 125 -0.84 3.95 -7.37
N ARG A 126 -0.82 4.53 -8.56
CA ARG A 126 0.04 4.07 -9.65
C ARG A 126 1.51 4.26 -9.31
N THR A 127 1.89 5.41 -8.81
CA THR A 127 3.25 5.71 -8.36
C THR A 127 3.68 4.78 -7.24
N GLU A 128 2.81 4.54 -6.28
CA GLU A 128 3.05 3.63 -5.17
C GLU A 128 3.28 2.20 -5.68
N ASN A 129 2.41 1.69 -6.54
CA ASN A 129 2.54 0.35 -7.11
C ASN A 129 3.83 0.18 -7.90
N SER A 130 4.22 1.18 -8.68
CA SER A 130 5.50 1.19 -9.41
C SER A 130 6.70 1.16 -8.46
N GLY A 131 6.60 1.81 -7.30
CA GLY A 131 7.64 1.77 -6.27
C GLY A 131 7.84 0.38 -5.68
N PHE A 132 6.75 -0.32 -5.37
CA PHE A 132 6.79 -1.72 -4.94
C PHE A 132 7.41 -2.63 -6.01
N GLN A 133 7.01 -2.45 -7.27
CA GLN A 133 7.56 -3.21 -8.39
C GLN A 133 9.09 -3.04 -8.49
N ARG A 134 9.55 -1.80 -8.53
CA ARG A 134 10.98 -1.50 -8.64
C ARG A 134 11.79 -2.15 -7.52
N ARG A 135 11.36 -1.96 -6.28
CA ARG A 135 12.11 -2.45 -5.12
C ARG A 135 12.08 -3.97 -5.02
N ALA A 136 10.94 -4.59 -5.26
CA ALA A 136 10.80 -6.04 -5.24
C ALA A 136 11.67 -6.70 -6.33
N GLU A 137 11.67 -6.12 -7.52
CA GLU A 137 12.49 -6.63 -8.63
C GLU A 137 13.99 -6.46 -8.36
N GLU A 138 14.42 -5.36 -7.75
CA GLU A 138 15.80 -5.16 -7.31
C GLU A 138 16.23 -6.23 -6.31
N LEU A 139 15.38 -6.50 -5.31
CA LEU A 139 15.65 -7.54 -4.30
C LEU A 139 15.71 -8.93 -4.93
N ALA A 140 14.81 -9.25 -5.85
CA ALA A 140 14.78 -10.53 -6.53
C ALA A 140 16.06 -10.77 -7.37
N LEU A 141 16.56 -9.72 -8.04
CA LEU A 141 17.83 -9.79 -8.77
C LEU A 141 19.02 -9.99 -7.83
N GLY A 142 19.02 -9.33 -6.67
CA GLY A 142 20.05 -9.52 -5.66
C GLY A 142 20.12 -10.95 -5.13
N TYR A 143 18.99 -11.58 -4.91
CA TYR A 143 18.92 -12.99 -4.49
C TYR A 143 19.44 -13.94 -5.56
N ARG A 144 19.14 -13.70 -6.85
CA ARG A 144 19.66 -14.50 -7.96
C ARG A 144 21.16 -14.38 -8.07
N SER A 145 21.71 -13.18 -7.93
CA SER A 145 23.16 -12.94 -7.99
C SER A 145 23.92 -13.57 -6.84
N ALA A 146 23.32 -13.70 -5.68
CA ALA A 146 23.93 -14.33 -4.50
C ALA A 146 23.87 -15.88 -4.55
N GLY A 147 23.00 -16.44 -5.39
CA GLY A 147 22.85 -17.90 -5.57
C GLY A 147 23.71 -18.50 -6.70
N ASP A 148 24.40 -17.67 -7.45
CA ASP A 148 25.36 -18.05 -8.49
C ASP A 148 26.79 -18.05 -7.88
#